data_92996c2e7a00ee7270488e0e066d652a
#
_entry.id   92996c2e7a00ee7270488e0e066d652a
#
_cell.length_a   1.000
_cell.length_b   1.000
_cell.length_c   1.000
_cell.angle_alpha   90.00
_cell.angle_beta   90.00
_cell.angle_gamma   90.00
#
_symmetry.space_group_name_H-M   'P 1'
#
loop_
_entity.id
_entity.type
_entity.pdbx_description
1 polymer ?
#
loop_
_entity_poly.entity_id
_entity_poly.type
_entity_poly.pdbx_seq_one_letter_code
_entity_poly.pdbx_strand_id
1 'polypeptide(L)'
;SYIQLATEDDQLSATKIPAGQCDVLIGADAIVAGSNAALSRLKADTVVIVNEDGSPTSDFLGSRDWYAPITDLIHRLRGRTTQGKLISLPATRIATQVLGDAIFTNQILLGMAWQSGQIPLKRESIEKAIHLNGTAAEKNLEAFRIGCHLISTPDLAKRIIASIPTTHKPTTLAELIEDRSVRLVEYWNQDYATQYRTCLLYTSDAADD
;
A
#
# COMPACT_ATOMS: atom_id res chain seq x y z
N SER A 1 7.44 11.85 -3.95
CA SER A 1 7.17 13.29 -3.79
C SER A 1 7.60 13.77 -2.44
N TYR A 2 7.95 15.07 -2.31
CA TYR A 2 8.32 15.72 -1.05
C TYR A 2 7.40 16.92 -0.85
N ILE A 3 6.97 17.12 0.39
CA ILE A 3 6.19 18.28 0.82
C ILE A 3 6.92 18.84 2.04
N GLN A 4 7.22 20.13 2.00
CA GLN A 4 7.76 20.88 3.12
C GLN A 4 6.76 21.94 3.52
N LEU A 5 6.48 22.04 4.80
CA LEU A 5 5.58 23.02 5.38
C LEU A 5 6.38 23.82 6.41
N ALA A 6 6.33 25.14 6.28
CA ALA A 6 7.00 26.05 7.20
C ALA A 6 6.08 27.24 7.50
N THR A 7 6.32 27.90 8.63
CA THR A 7 5.60 29.12 9.02
C THR A 7 6.20 30.36 8.37
N GLU A 8 7.50 30.30 8.02
CA GLU A 8 8.25 31.39 7.43
C GLU A 8 8.92 30.93 6.13
N ASP A 9 8.98 31.78 5.11
CA ASP A 9 9.47 31.45 3.78
C ASP A 9 10.97 31.10 3.75
N ASP A 10 11.78 31.71 4.63
CA ASP A 10 13.22 31.47 4.73
C ASP A 10 13.57 30.07 5.28
N GLN A 11 12.62 29.38 5.88
CA GLN A 11 12.79 28.00 6.36
C GLN A 11 12.74 26.96 5.24
N LEU A 12 12.26 27.31 4.06
CA LEU A 12 12.14 26.45 2.89
C LEU A 12 13.35 26.63 1.96
N SER A 13 14.49 26.07 2.32
CA SER A 13 15.77 26.28 1.61
C SER A 13 16.11 25.21 0.58
N ALA A 14 15.42 24.07 0.57
CA ALA A 14 15.75 22.92 -0.26
C ALA A 14 14.52 22.40 -1.03
N THR A 15 14.73 21.92 -2.26
CA THR A 15 13.69 21.27 -3.07
C THR A 15 13.38 19.85 -2.65
N LYS A 16 14.21 19.25 -1.81
CA LYS A 16 14.06 17.87 -1.28
C LYS A 16 14.33 17.90 0.22
N ILE A 17 13.67 17.02 0.95
CA ILE A 17 13.95 16.83 2.38
C ILE A 17 15.40 16.33 2.52
N PRO A 18 16.25 17.02 3.28
CA PRO A 18 17.62 16.58 3.54
C PRO A 18 17.67 15.24 4.30
N ALA A 19 18.86 14.62 4.34
CA ALA A 19 19.07 13.40 5.11
C ALA A 19 18.80 13.63 6.60
N GLY A 20 18.07 12.72 7.23
CA GLY A 20 17.73 12.78 8.65
C GLY A 20 16.78 13.91 9.06
N GLN A 21 15.99 14.48 8.14
CA GLN A 21 15.08 15.60 8.43
C GLN A 21 13.61 15.34 8.09
N CYS A 22 13.26 14.10 7.82
CA CYS A 22 11.88 13.73 7.53
C CYS A 22 11.07 13.58 8.83
N ASP A 23 10.02 14.38 9.00
CA ASP A 23 9.10 14.27 10.14
C ASP A 23 8.08 13.16 9.93
N VAL A 24 7.57 13.01 8.70
CA VAL A 24 6.54 12.05 8.34
C VAL A 24 6.86 11.37 7.03
N LEU A 25 6.80 10.04 7.01
CA LEU A 25 6.82 9.24 5.78
C LEU A 25 5.45 8.61 5.55
N ILE A 26 4.79 8.93 4.45
CA ILE A 26 3.58 8.27 3.99
C ILE A 26 3.95 7.38 2.81
N GLY A 27 3.94 6.08 3.01
CA GLY A 27 4.31 5.07 2.02
C GLY A 27 3.10 4.35 1.44
N ALA A 28 2.63 4.76 0.27
CA ALA A 28 1.59 4.02 -0.46
C ALA A 28 2.13 2.69 -1.02
N ASP A 29 3.43 2.63 -1.23
CA ASP A 29 4.18 1.45 -1.66
C ASP A 29 5.34 1.20 -0.67
N ALA A 30 5.33 0.03 -0.02
CA ALA A 30 6.34 -0.34 0.96
C ALA A 30 7.74 -0.49 0.35
N ILE A 31 7.85 -0.89 -0.92
CA ILE A 31 9.14 -1.06 -1.61
C ILE A 31 9.80 0.31 -1.78
N VAL A 32 9.05 1.30 -2.26
CA VAL A 32 9.52 2.67 -2.41
C VAL A 32 9.81 3.31 -1.06
N ALA A 33 8.95 3.10 -0.06
CA ALA A 33 9.12 3.61 1.30
C ALA A 33 10.36 3.01 2.00
N GLY A 34 10.65 1.74 1.77
CA GLY A 34 11.81 1.02 2.29
C GLY A 34 13.09 1.18 1.48
N SER A 35 13.10 1.99 0.42
CA SER A 35 14.29 2.24 -0.40
C SER A 35 15.38 2.98 0.39
N ASN A 36 16.64 2.78 0.00
CA ASN A 36 17.77 3.48 0.63
C ASN A 36 17.62 5.01 0.56
N ALA A 37 17.04 5.52 -0.52
CA ALA A 37 16.78 6.94 -0.73
C ALA A 37 15.73 7.49 0.27
N ALA A 38 14.70 6.73 0.60
CA ALA A 38 13.73 7.11 1.62
C ALA A 38 14.31 6.95 3.03
N LEU A 39 14.92 5.80 3.31
CA LEU A 39 15.52 5.49 4.62
C LEU A 39 16.58 6.49 5.06
N SER A 40 17.36 7.05 4.12
CA SER A 40 18.40 8.06 4.45
C SER A 40 17.82 9.37 4.95
N ARG A 41 16.55 9.67 4.69
CA ARG A 41 15.88 10.90 5.12
C ARG A 41 15.23 10.80 6.49
N LEU A 42 15.01 9.56 6.97
CA LEU A 42 14.37 9.33 8.26
C LEU A 42 15.30 9.73 9.41
N LYS A 43 14.72 10.31 10.43
CA LYS A 43 15.29 10.52 11.75
C LYS A 43 14.67 9.55 12.76
N ALA A 44 15.24 9.44 13.94
CA ALA A 44 14.82 8.46 14.94
C ALA A 44 13.34 8.63 15.36
N ASP A 45 12.82 9.85 15.36
CA ASP A 45 11.46 10.22 15.76
C ASP A 45 10.48 10.37 14.57
N THR A 46 10.90 10.06 13.34
CA THR A 46 10.02 10.08 12.17
C THR A 46 8.80 9.21 12.41
N VAL A 47 7.62 9.72 12.10
CA VAL A 47 6.40 8.91 12.05
C VAL A 47 6.24 8.31 10.66
N VAL A 48 6.08 6.99 10.61
CA VAL A 48 5.94 6.24 9.36
C VAL A 48 4.53 5.66 9.28
N ILE A 49 3.84 5.93 8.19
CA ILE A 49 2.54 5.34 7.86
C ILE A 49 2.70 4.66 6.51
N VAL A 50 2.57 3.34 6.47
CA VAL A 50 2.90 2.56 5.29
C VAL A 50 1.83 1.53 4.97
N ASN A 51 1.54 1.40 3.68
CA ASN A 51 0.71 0.33 3.15
C ASN A 51 1.50 -0.98 3.11
N GLU A 52 0.97 -2.05 3.71
CA GLU A 52 1.58 -3.38 3.70
C GLU A 52 1.33 -4.16 2.41
N ASP A 53 0.39 -3.70 1.59
CA ASP A 53 0.10 -4.39 0.34
C ASP A 53 1.19 -4.08 -0.68
N GLY A 54 1.91 -5.12 -1.10
CA GLY A 54 2.95 -5.01 -2.12
C GLY A 54 2.35 -5.01 -3.52
N SER A 55 2.79 -4.06 -4.36
CA SER A 55 2.55 -4.12 -5.79
C SER A 55 3.79 -4.69 -6.48
N PRO A 56 3.65 -5.53 -7.52
CA PRO A 56 4.77 -5.98 -8.33
C PRO A 56 5.49 -4.75 -8.93
N THR A 57 6.81 -4.68 -8.75
CA THR A 57 7.66 -3.66 -9.37
C THR A 57 8.35 -4.22 -10.62
N SER A 58 9.09 -3.38 -11.35
CA SER A 58 9.88 -3.81 -12.52
C SER A 58 10.89 -4.93 -12.20
N ASP A 59 11.28 -5.08 -10.94
CA ASP A 59 12.19 -6.15 -10.50
C ASP A 59 11.57 -7.54 -10.67
N PHE A 60 10.24 -7.63 -10.71
CA PHE A 60 9.50 -8.84 -11.09
C PHE A 60 9.85 -9.34 -12.50
N LEU A 61 10.21 -8.45 -13.40
CA LEU A 61 10.60 -8.81 -14.76
C LEU A 61 11.98 -9.50 -14.81
N GLY A 62 12.83 -9.26 -13.82
CA GLY A 62 14.17 -9.84 -13.72
C GLY A 62 14.24 -11.21 -13.05
N SER A 63 13.23 -11.62 -12.31
CA SER A 63 13.21 -12.91 -11.60
C SER A 63 11.79 -13.45 -11.54
N ARG A 64 11.62 -14.68 -12.01
CA ARG A 64 10.34 -15.39 -12.05
C ARG A 64 9.76 -15.64 -10.64
N ASP A 65 10.65 -15.80 -9.67
CA ASP A 65 10.33 -16.10 -8.27
C ASP A 65 10.47 -14.88 -7.35
N TRP A 66 10.49 -13.67 -7.94
CA TRP A 66 10.64 -12.45 -7.17
C TRP A 66 9.44 -12.26 -6.22
N TYR A 67 9.75 -12.11 -4.96
CA TYR A 67 8.80 -11.81 -3.89
C TYR A 67 9.17 -10.46 -3.25
N ALA A 68 8.20 -9.57 -3.11
CA ALA A 68 8.41 -8.32 -2.40
C ALA A 68 8.66 -8.60 -0.91
N PRO A 69 9.85 -8.31 -0.36
CA PRO A 69 10.17 -8.60 1.03
C PRO A 69 9.54 -7.55 1.96
N ILE A 70 8.20 -7.42 1.95
CA ILE A 70 7.46 -6.37 2.67
C ILE A 70 7.78 -6.39 4.16
N THR A 71 7.84 -7.59 4.77
CA THR A 71 8.17 -7.75 6.18
C THR A 71 9.55 -7.17 6.50
N ASP A 72 10.56 -7.46 5.67
CA ASP A 72 11.92 -6.97 5.86
C ASP A 72 11.99 -5.44 5.68
N LEU A 73 11.23 -4.91 4.71
CA LEU A 73 11.15 -3.46 4.49
C LEU A 73 10.52 -2.75 5.70
N ILE A 74 9.46 -3.31 6.27
CA ILE A 74 8.84 -2.79 7.50
C ILE A 74 9.81 -2.88 8.68
N HIS A 75 10.57 -3.97 8.82
CA HIS A 75 11.62 -4.08 9.84
C HIS A 75 12.72 -3.04 9.67
N ARG A 76 13.16 -2.78 8.43
CA ARG A 76 14.14 -1.72 8.14
C ARG A 76 13.63 -0.33 8.49
N LEU A 77 12.38 -0.02 8.17
CA LEU A 77 11.72 1.23 8.55
C LEU A 77 11.67 1.37 10.07
N ARG A 78 11.25 0.32 10.78
CA ARG A 78 11.20 0.31 12.25
C ARG A 78 12.58 0.50 12.89
N GLY A 79 13.61 -0.10 12.32
CA GLY A 79 14.99 0.05 12.78
C GLY A 79 15.54 1.48 12.63
N ARG A 80 14.98 2.27 11.70
CA ARG A 80 15.35 3.68 11.49
C ARG A 80 14.56 4.64 12.37
N THR A 81 13.35 4.29 12.76
CA THR A 81 12.42 5.14 13.52
C THR A 81 12.24 4.63 14.95
N THR A 82 13.34 4.50 15.68
CA THR A 82 13.38 3.88 17.01
C THR A 82 12.60 4.63 18.09
N GLN A 83 12.43 5.94 17.93
CA GLN A 83 11.68 6.82 18.83
C GLN A 83 10.34 7.27 18.21
N GLY A 84 10.17 7.05 16.91
CA GLY A 84 8.99 7.41 16.17
C GLY A 84 7.93 6.31 16.23
N LYS A 85 6.79 6.59 15.59
CA LYS A 85 5.67 5.66 15.47
C LYS A 85 5.63 5.07 14.06
N LEU A 86 5.63 3.75 13.96
CA LEU A 86 5.39 3.06 12.71
C LEU A 86 3.98 2.45 12.73
N ILE A 87 3.16 2.85 11.78
CA ILE A 87 1.81 2.36 11.54
C ILE A 87 1.80 1.69 10.18
N SER A 88 1.56 0.40 10.14
CA SER A 88 1.44 -0.37 8.91
C SER A 88 0.09 -1.08 8.86
N LEU A 89 -0.58 -1.01 7.74
CA LEU A 89 -1.89 -1.61 7.50
C LEU A 89 -2.01 -2.02 6.03
N PRO A 90 -2.83 -3.03 5.71
CA PRO A 90 -3.13 -3.43 4.33
C PRO A 90 -4.12 -2.45 3.69
N ALA A 91 -3.68 -1.21 3.47
CA ALA A 91 -4.54 -0.10 3.07
C ALA A 91 -5.20 -0.30 1.70
N THR A 92 -4.53 -0.97 0.76
CA THR A 92 -5.09 -1.28 -0.56
C THR A 92 -6.22 -2.30 -0.45
N ARG A 93 -6.04 -3.36 0.34
CA ARG A 93 -7.11 -4.33 0.58
C ARG A 93 -8.30 -3.70 1.30
N ILE A 94 -8.05 -2.81 2.27
CA ILE A 94 -9.10 -2.05 2.96
C ILE A 94 -9.85 -1.18 1.95
N ALA A 95 -9.15 -0.41 1.10
CA ALA A 95 -9.76 0.43 0.07
C ALA A 95 -10.65 -0.39 -0.88
N THR A 96 -10.13 -1.51 -1.37
CA THR A 96 -10.87 -2.41 -2.27
C THR A 96 -12.09 -3.02 -1.59
N GLN A 97 -11.96 -3.49 -0.36
CA GLN A 97 -13.04 -4.13 0.37
C GLN A 97 -14.17 -3.16 0.75
N VAL A 98 -13.81 -1.94 1.18
CA VAL A 98 -14.79 -0.99 1.72
C VAL A 98 -15.33 -0.05 0.66
N LEU A 99 -14.48 0.39 -0.27
CA LEU A 99 -14.81 1.41 -1.28
C LEU A 99 -14.91 0.86 -2.70
N GLY A 100 -14.52 -0.41 -2.89
CA GLY A 100 -14.59 -1.12 -4.18
C GLY A 100 -13.41 -0.88 -5.10
N ASP A 101 -12.42 -0.02 -4.75
CA ASP A 101 -11.29 0.29 -5.62
C ASP A 101 -10.03 0.65 -4.83
N ALA A 102 -8.89 0.15 -5.30
CA ALA A 102 -7.55 0.42 -4.75
C ALA A 102 -7.10 1.88 -4.90
N ILE A 103 -7.70 2.65 -5.82
CA ILE A 103 -7.34 4.04 -6.09
C ILE A 103 -7.47 4.93 -4.84
N PHE A 104 -8.33 4.55 -3.89
CA PHE A 104 -8.59 5.29 -2.66
C PHE A 104 -7.55 5.06 -1.56
N THR A 105 -6.57 4.18 -1.77
CA THR A 105 -5.49 3.88 -0.81
C THR A 105 -4.78 5.15 -0.32
N ASN A 106 -4.44 6.06 -1.22
CA ASN A 106 -3.72 7.29 -0.88
C ASN A 106 -4.52 8.19 0.08
N GLN A 107 -5.84 8.27 -0.09
CA GLN A 107 -6.70 9.07 0.77
C GLN A 107 -6.87 8.44 2.15
N ILE A 108 -6.91 7.12 2.24
CA ILE A 108 -6.90 6.41 3.52
C ILE A 108 -5.61 6.73 4.28
N LEU A 109 -4.45 6.62 3.63
CA LEU A 109 -3.15 6.92 4.25
C LEU A 109 -3.05 8.39 4.67
N LEU A 110 -3.58 9.31 3.88
CA LEU A 110 -3.66 10.74 4.22
C LEU A 110 -4.50 10.95 5.49
N GLY A 111 -5.67 10.30 5.59
CA GLY A 111 -6.53 10.34 6.78
C GLY A 111 -5.84 9.80 8.02
N MET A 112 -5.09 8.70 7.88
CA MET A 112 -4.28 8.13 8.96
C MET A 112 -3.20 9.11 9.43
N ALA A 113 -2.49 9.75 8.49
CA ALA A 113 -1.44 10.72 8.80
C ALA A 113 -2.02 11.96 9.51
N TRP A 114 -3.13 12.47 9.02
CA TRP A 114 -3.80 13.61 9.64
C TRP A 114 -4.28 13.28 11.06
N GLN A 115 -4.97 12.16 11.23
CA GLN A 115 -5.50 11.74 12.53
C GLN A 115 -4.38 11.42 13.55
N SER A 116 -3.19 11.04 13.06
CA SER A 116 -2.01 10.86 13.90
C SER A 116 -1.34 12.17 14.32
N GLY A 117 -1.91 13.33 13.94
CA GLY A 117 -1.39 14.65 14.29
C GLY A 117 -0.16 15.07 13.47
N GLN A 118 0.11 14.40 12.35
CA GLN A 118 1.34 14.61 11.58
C GLN A 118 1.20 15.66 10.47
N ILE A 119 -0.03 16.09 10.17
CA ILE A 119 -0.30 17.08 9.14
C ILE A 119 -0.87 18.34 9.81
N PRO A 120 -0.13 19.46 9.81
CA PRO A 120 -0.51 20.70 10.51
C PRO A 120 -1.55 21.52 9.71
N LEU A 121 -2.58 20.85 9.21
CA LEU A 121 -3.69 21.46 8.48
C LEU A 121 -5.00 21.17 9.19
N LYS A 122 -5.94 22.11 9.10
CA LYS A 122 -7.30 21.90 9.59
C LYS A 122 -8.02 20.87 8.71
N ARG A 123 -8.87 20.07 9.31
CA ARG A 123 -9.67 19.07 8.61
C ARG A 123 -10.47 19.67 7.46
N GLU A 124 -11.11 20.81 7.72
CA GLU A 124 -11.94 21.52 6.75
C GLU A 124 -11.12 21.94 5.50
N SER A 125 -9.85 22.28 5.69
CA SER A 125 -8.96 22.65 4.59
C SER A 125 -8.65 21.44 3.70
N ILE A 126 -8.42 20.27 4.29
CA ILE A 126 -8.17 19.02 3.55
C ILE A 126 -9.45 18.59 2.82
N GLU A 127 -10.59 18.57 3.50
CA GLU A 127 -11.87 18.20 2.90
C GLU A 127 -12.22 19.15 1.74
N LYS A 128 -11.99 20.46 1.91
CA LYS A 128 -12.18 21.45 0.83
C LYS A 128 -11.25 21.20 -0.36
N ALA A 129 -9.98 20.82 -0.11
CA ALA A 129 -9.03 20.50 -1.17
C ALA A 129 -9.46 19.24 -1.96
N ILE A 130 -9.98 18.24 -1.27
CA ILE A 130 -10.53 17.02 -1.89
C ILE A 130 -11.73 17.38 -2.78
N HIS A 131 -12.63 18.23 -2.32
CA HIS A 131 -13.77 18.70 -3.13
C HIS A 131 -13.31 19.50 -4.36
N LEU A 132 -12.35 20.40 -4.21
CA LEU A 132 -11.81 21.20 -5.30
C LEU A 132 -11.15 20.37 -6.40
N ASN A 133 -10.56 19.22 -6.04
CA ASN A 133 -10.00 18.28 -7.02
C ASN A 133 -11.07 17.67 -7.93
N GLY A 134 -12.32 17.61 -7.50
CA GLY A 134 -13.52 17.27 -8.29
C GLY A 134 -13.66 15.79 -8.66
N THR A 135 -12.58 15.04 -8.83
CA THR A 135 -12.62 13.64 -9.25
C THR A 135 -13.01 12.74 -8.08
N ALA A 136 -14.16 12.08 -8.17
CA ALA A 136 -14.69 11.15 -7.16
C ALA A 136 -14.65 11.75 -5.73
N ALA A 137 -14.97 13.04 -5.57
CA ALA A 137 -14.76 13.82 -4.35
C ALA A 137 -15.41 13.15 -3.12
N GLU A 138 -16.65 12.68 -3.24
CA GLU A 138 -17.36 12.02 -2.13
C GLU A 138 -16.65 10.72 -1.65
N LYS A 139 -16.24 9.86 -2.59
CA LYS A 139 -15.50 8.65 -2.25
C LYS A 139 -14.12 8.94 -1.68
N ASN A 140 -13.44 9.97 -2.17
CA ASN A 140 -12.15 10.40 -1.61
C ASN A 140 -12.30 10.96 -0.20
N LEU A 141 -13.39 11.68 0.10
CA LEU A 141 -13.71 12.12 1.46
C LEU A 141 -14.03 10.95 2.38
N GLU A 142 -14.81 9.99 1.90
CA GLU A 142 -15.09 8.77 2.63
C GLU A 142 -13.80 7.99 2.96
N ALA A 143 -12.92 7.84 1.98
CA ALA A 143 -11.60 7.21 2.15
C ALA A 143 -10.75 7.94 3.21
N PHE A 144 -10.70 9.26 3.16
CA PHE A 144 -10.02 10.08 4.16
C PHE A 144 -10.59 9.84 5.57
N ARG A 145 -11.93 9.83 5.72
CA ARG A 145 -12.61 9.56 6.98
C ARG A 145 -12.35 8.16 7.50
N ILE A 146 -12.34 7.15 6.62
CA ILE A 146 -11.96 5.76 6.97
C ILE A 146 -10.53 5.76 7.55
N GLY A 147 -9.58 6.43 6.91
CA GLY A 147 -8.22 6.56 7.41
C GLY A 147 -8.16 7.16 8.82
N CYS A 148 -8.94 8.21 9.09
CA CYS A 148 -9.06 8.79 10.43
C CYS A 148 -9.60 7.77 11.44
N HIS A 149 -10.63 7.01 11.08
CA HIS A 149 -11.24 6.00 11.95
C HIS A 149 -10.32 4.83 12.24
N LEU A 150 -9.49 4.39 11.28
CA LEU A 150 -8.51 3.32 11.50
C LEU A 150 -7.49 3.67 12.60
N ILE A 151 -7.19 4.94 12.78
CA ILE A 151 -6.28 5.41 13.85
C ILE A 151 -7.03 5.62 15.16
N SER A 152 -8.23 6.24 15.14
CA SER A 152 -8.98 6.58 16.35
C SER A 152 -9.67 5.37 16.98
N THR A 153 -9.91 4.31 16.22
CA THR A 153 -10.64 3.12 16.66
C THR A 153 -9.90 1.83 16.25
N PRO A 154 -8.83 1.44 16.96
CA PRO A 154 -8.01 0.29 16.60
C PRO A 154 -8.77 -1.03 16.49
N ASP A 155 -9.82 -1.22 17.26
CA ASP A 155 -10.65 -2.44 17.21
C ASP A 155 -11.50 -2.51 15.93
N LEU A 156 -11.92 -1.36 15.38
CA LEU A 156 -12.56 -1.29 14.07
C LEU A 156 -11.57 -1.70 12.97
N ALA A 157 -10.34 -1.19 13.03
CA ALA A 157 -9.29 -1.56 12.10
C ALA A 157 -9.06 -3.08 12.09
N LYS A 158 -8.93 -3.69 13.27
CA LYS A 158 -8.76 -5.15 13.39
C LYS A 158 -9.94 -5.93 12.81
N ARG A 159 -11.17 -5.49 13.04
CA ARG A 159 -12.37 -6.15 12.49
C ARG A 159 -12.44 -6.04 10.98
N ILE A 160 -12.14 -4.87 10.40
CA ILE A 160 -12.10 -4.69 8.95
C ILE A 160 -11.02 -5.59 8.35
N ILE A 161 -9.81 -5.61 8.91
CA ILE A 161 -8.72 -6.46 8.42
C ILE A 161 -9.09 -7.94 8.51
N ALA A 162 -9.71 -8.37 9.60
CA ALA A 162 -10.15 -9.77 9.77
C ALA A 162 -11.27 -10.17 8.81
N SER A 163 -12.08 -9.22 8.31
CA SER A 163 -13.14 -9.48 7.33
C SER A 163 -12.63 -9.51 5.89
N ILE A 164 -11.41 -9.06 5.64
CA ILE A 164 -10.80 -9.13 4.30
C ILE A 164 -10.49 -10.60 3.99
N PRO A 165 -11.04 -11.15 2.89
CA PRO A 165 -10.71 -12.51 2.49
C PRO A 165 -9.21 -12.67 2.36
N THR A 166 -8.65 -13.62 3.08
CA THR A 166 -7.25 -14.03 2.85
C THR A 166 -7.22 -14.73 1.50
N THR A 167 -6.65 -14.07 0.50
CA THR A 167 -6.35 -14.75 -0.76
C THR A 167 -5.38 -15.88 -0.43
N HIS A 168 -5.87 -17.11 -0.47
CA HIS A 168 -5.03 -18.28 -0.38
C HIS A 168 -4.03 -18.19 -1.53
N LYS A 169 -2.75 -18.01 -1.21
CA LYS A 169 -1.71 -18.09 -2.24
C LYS A 169 -1.56 -19.57 -2.60
N PRO A 170 -1.74 -19.92 -3.88
CA PRO A 170 -1.47 -21.29 -4.31
C PRO A 170 -0.03 -21.66 -3.94
N THR A 171 0.15 -22.76 -3.23
CA THR A 171 1.45 -23.26 -2.78
C THR A 171 1.94 -24.42 -3.64
N THR A 172 1.04 -25.05 -4.37
CA THR A 172 1.34 -26.12 -5.31
C THR A 172 1.05 -25.72 -6.75
N LEU A 173 1.69 -26.42 -7.70
CA LEU A 173 1.43 -26.21 -9.13
C LEU A 173 -0.05 -26.43 -9.46
N ALA A 174 -0.68 -27.46 -8.90
CA ALA A 174 -2.09 -27.76 -9.10
C ALA A 174 -3.01 -26.62 -8.63
N GLU A 175 -2.76 -26.10 -7.42
CA GLU A 175 -3.51 -24.95 -6.87
C GLU A 175 -3.30 -23.70 -7.73
N LEU A 176 -2.09 -23.48 -8.26
CA LEU A 176 -1.78 -22.35 -9.13
C LEU A 176 -2.54 -22.45 -10.46
N ILE A 177 -2.58 -23.64 -11.06
CA ILE A 177 -3.33 -23.91 -12.30
C ILE A 177 -4.82 -23.66 -12.08
N GLU A 178 -5.35 -24.11 -10.93
CA GLU A 178 -6.77 -23.90 -10.60
C GLU A 178 -7.12 -22.43 -10.41
N ASP A 179 -6.34 -21.70 -9.59
CA ASP A 179 -6.52 -20.25 -9.38
C ASP A 179 -6.49 -19.47 -10.70
N ARG A 180 -5.53 -19.78 -11.58
CA ARG A 180 -5.42 -19.15 -12.88
C ARG A 180 -6.56 -19.50 -13.81
N SER A 181 -7.02 -20.75 -13.77
CA SER A 181 -8.14 -21.20 -14.61
C SER A 181 -9.44 -20.48 -14.25
N VAL A 182 -9.74 -20.32 -12.95
CA VAL A 182 -10.91 -19.54 -12.49
C VAL A 182 -10.87 -18.11 -13.04
N ARG A 183 -9.73 -17.44 -12.93
CA ARG A 183 -9.54 -16.07 -13.44
C ARG A 183 -9.67 -15.97 -14.95
N LEU A 184 -9.25 -17.00 -15.69
CA LEU A 184 -9.38 -17.04 -17.14
C LEU A 184 -10.83 -17.25 -17.61
N VAL A 185 -11.64 -17.97 -16.84
CA VAL A 185 -13.10 -18.05 -17.08
C VAL A 185 -13.74 -16.67 -16.95
N GLU A 186 -13.40 -15.93 -15.89
CA GLU A 186 -13.91 -14.56 -15.66
C GLU A 186 -13.42 -13.57 -16.74
N TYR A 187 -12.16 -13.72 -17.19
CA TYR A 187 -11.54 -12.83 -18.18
C TYR A 187 -12.10 -13.05 -19.59
N TRP A 188 -12.36 -14.30 -19.98
CA TRP A 188 -12.76 -14.63 -21.36
C TRP A 188 -13.89 -15.65 -21.40
N ASN A 189 -13.59 -16.96 -21.18
CA ASN A 189 -14.58 -18.05 -21.17
C ASN A 189 -13.99 -19.37 -20.64
N GLN A 190 -14.87 -20.39 -20.52
CA GLN A 190 -14.53 -21.72 -20.05
C GLN A 190 -13.57 -22.47 -21.00
N ASP A 191 -13.72 -22.29 -22.31
CA ASP A 191 -12.89 -22.97 -23.31
C ASP A 191 -11.44 -22.52 -23.23
N TYR A 192 -11.21 -21.24 -23.01
CA TYR A 192 -9.86 -20.67 -22.83
C TYR A 192 -9.19 -21.20 -21.57
N ALA A 193 -9.92 -21.29 -20.47
CA ALA A 193 -9.43 -21.89 -19.23
C ALA A 193 -9.09 -23.38 -19.40
N THR A 194 -9.89 -24.11 -20.16
CA THR A 194 -9.66 -25.52 -20.48
C THR A 194 -8.40 -25.70 -21.32
N GLN A 195 -8.22 -24.87 -22.33
CA GLN A 195 -7.02 -24.87 -23.18
C GLN A 195 -5.76 -24.60 -22.35
N TYR A 196 -5.81 -23.62 -21.43
CA TYR A 196 -4.72 -23.31 -20.51
C TYR A 196 -4.35 -24.51 -19.63
N ARG A 197 -5.33 -25.19 -19.02
CA ARG A 197 -5.12 -26.39 -18.21
C ARG A 197 -4.45 -27.50 -19.03
N THR A 198 -4.98 -27.79 -20.20
CA THR A 198 -4.46 -28.86 -21.08
C THR A 198 -3.02 -28.60 -21.48
N CYS A 199 -2.69 -27.36 -21.84
CA CYS A 199 -1.33 -26.97 -22.21
C CYS A 199 -0.33 -27.20 -21.07
N LEU A 200 -0.68 -26.82 -19.84
CA LEU A 200 0.23 -26.93 -18.70
C LEU A 200 0.40 -28.37 -18.19
N LEU A 201 -0.69 -29.16 -18.18
CA LEU A 201 -0.59 -30.58 -17.79
C LEU A 201 0.26 -31.38 -18.78
N TYR A 202 0.13 -31.09 -20.08
CA TYR A 202 0.94 -31.74 -21.09
C TYR A 202 2.43 -31.41 -20.99
N THR A 203 2.77 -30.17 -20.59
CA THR A 203 4.18 -29.77 -20.41
C THR A 203 4.79 -30.27 -19.11
N SER A 204 3.99 -30.52 -18.05
CA SER A 204 4.50 -31.09 -16.80
C SER A 204 4.82 -32.59 -16.96
N ASP A 205 4.00 -33.36 -17.66
CA ASP A 205 4.27 -34.78 -17.93
C ASP A 205 5.49 -35.00 -18.84
N ALA A 206 5.81 -34.04 -19.72
CA ALA A 206 6.98 -34.10 -20.60
C ALA A 206 8.29 -33.69 -19.90
N ALA A 207 8.24 -33.18 -18.69
CA ALA A 207 9.43 -32.79 -17.92
C ALA A 207 9.87 -33.87 -16.91
N ASP A 208 9.05 -34.90 -16.69
CA ASP A 208 9.33 -36.03 -15.80
C ASP A 208 9.89 -37.27 -16.56
N ASP A 209 10.03 -37.20 -17.89
CA ASP A 209 10.71 -38.19 -18.75
C ASP A 209 12.13 -37.67 -19.10
#